data_7e7f2ff5326f805a7f2f55e4a85656d8
#
_entry.id   7e7f2ff5326f805a7f2f55e4a85656d8
#
_cell.length_a   1.000
_cell.length_b   1.000
_cell.length_c   1.000
_cell.angle_alpha   90.00
_cell.angle_beta   90.00
_cell.angle_gamma   90.00
#
_symmetry.space_group_name_H-M   'P 1'
#
loop_
_entity.id
_entity.type
_entity.pdbx_description
1 polymer ?
#
loop_
_entity_poly.entity_id
_entity_poly.type
_entity_poly.pdbx_seq_one_letter_code
_entity_poly.pdbx_strand_id
1 'polypeptide(L)'
;RSQFPPGAGFQGTTAIHMDSSIFLNWAKDCSVFLGPENIQNSSSPIVSSGNSTMAIGMPGNGVVSLGDGGYAILTFERPIRNGSGWDFAIFENSFSNTFLELGLVQVSSDGSNYFQFESTSLTQDTLQIDAFGSINPEMINNLAGKYRATFGTPFDLEELAFEQGLDINNITHIKIIDVIGSIDPIIGTHDQFGNVINDPFPTPFPSSGFDLDAIGVIHEQPLSLINNNYVNNIDNLMIKNGIISYNLNSTFVEKINYS
;
A
#
# COMPACT_ATOMS: atom_id res chain seq x y z
N ARG A 1 -13.43 21.56 -13.39
CA ARG A 1 -12.45 21.87 -12.33
C ARG A 1 -11.86 20.55 -11.88
N SER A 2 -10.54 20.48 -11.79
CA SER A 2 -9.86 19.37 -11.09
C SER A 2 -10.34 19.35 -9.65
N GLN A 3 -10.68 18.17 -9.12
CA GLN A 3 -11.17 18.04 -7.75
C GLN A 3 -10.06 17.47 -6.84
N PHE A 4 -9.23 16.59 -7.39
CA PHE A 4 -8.14 15.93 -6.69
C PHE A 4 -6.79 16.19 -7.38
N PRO A 5 -5.65 15.87 -6.75
CA PRO A 5 -4.34 16.04 -7.34
C PRO A 5 -4.19 15.41 -8.72
N PRO A 6 -3.51 16.09 -9.68
CA PRO A 6 -3.32 15.59 -11.04
C PRO A 6 -2.31 14.44 -11.08
N GLY A 7 -2.18 13.82 -12.25
CA GLY A 7 -1.23 12.73 -12.52
C GLY A 7 0.23 13.08 -12.21
N ALA A 8 1.06 12.05 -12.12
CA ALA A 8 2.48 12.19 -11.79
C ALA A 8 3.22 13.10 -12.79
N GLY A 9 4.04 14.01 -12.27
CA GLY A 9 4.83 14.97 -13.04
C GLY A 9 4.13 16.29 -13.36
N PHE A 10 2.86 16.45 -13.02
CA PHE A 10 2.14 17.72 -13.17
C PHE A 10 2.21 18.54 -11.89
N GLN A 11 2.09 19.87 -12.02
CA GLN A 11 2.08 20.77 -10.87
C GLN A 11 0.87 20.47 -9.97
N GLY A 12 1.13 20.30 -8.68
CA GLY A 12 0.10 19.97 -7.68
C GLY A 12 -0.12 18.46 -7.49
N THR A 13 0.64 17.61 -8.18
CA THR A 13 0.63 16.16 -7.92
C THR A 13 1.10 15.84 -6.50
N THR A 14 0.53 14.79 -5.90
CA THR A 14 1.01 14.19 -4.65
C THR A 14 1.81 12.90 -4.90
N ALA A 15 2.03 12.52 -6.16
CA ALA A 15 2.81 11.34 -6.55
C ALA A 15 4.25 11.41 -6.01
N ILE A 16 4.72 10.32 -5.44
CA ILE A 16 6.08 10.23 -4.87
C ILE A 16 6.92 9.29 -5.71
N HIS A 17 8.01 9.80 -6.31
CA HIS A 17 8.92 8.96 -7.10
C HIS A 17 9.64 7.93 -6.23
N MET A 18 9.83 6.72 -6.73
CA MET A 18 10.44 5.60 -6.01
C MET A 18 11.85 5.90 -5.46
N ASP A 19 12.62 6.76 -6.13
CA ASP A 19 13.97 7.18 -5.70
C ASP A 19 13.93 8.32 -4.66
N SER A 20 12.76 8.70 -4.15
CA SER A 20 12.66 9.74 -3.14
C SER A 20 13.34 9.31 -1.84
N SER A 21 14.18 10.17 -1.27
CA SER A 21 14.87 9.91 -0.02
C SER A 21 13.96 9.90 1.21
N ILE A 22 12.65 10.15 1.05
CA ILE A 22 11.69 10.06 2.15
C ILE A 22 11.36 8.61 2.53
N PHE A 23 11.55 7.66 1.60
CA PHE A 23 11.33 6.24 1.90
C PHE A 23 12.44 5.71 2.80
N LEU A 24 12.06 5.23 3.99
CA LEU A 24 12.97 4.66 4.97
C LEU A 24 13.14 3.15 4.76
N ASN A 25 12.07 2.50 4.32
CA ASN A 25 11.99 1.04 4.16
C ASN A 25 10.92 0.66 3.13
N TRP A 26 10.81 -0.64 2.87
CA TRP A 26 9.88 -1.26 1.94
C TRP A 26 9.20 -2.47 2.58
N ALA A 27 8.09 -2.92 2.01
CA ALA A 27 7.44 -4.16 2.43
C ALA A 27 8.43 -5.33 2.43
N LYS A 28 8.33 -6.21 3.45
CA LYS A 28 9.25 -7.33 3.69
C LYS A 28 8.64 -8.67 3.32
N ASP A 29 7.35 -8.84 3.54
CA ASP A 29 6.61 -10.04 3.19
C ASP A 29 5.30 -9.67 2.50
N CYS A 30 4.83 -10.55 1.61
CA CYS A 30 3.58 -10.41 0.90
C CYS A 30 2.87 -11.75 0.79
N SER A 31 1.60 -11.79 1.14
CA SER A 31 0.69 -12.89 0.86
C SER A 31 -0.42 -12.42 -0.06
N VAL A 32 -0.84 -13.28 -1.02
CA VAL A 32 -1.84 -12.93 -2.02
C VAL A 32 -3.00 -13.92 -2.03
N PHE A 33 -4.19 -13.40 -2.27
CA PHE A 33 -5.38 -14.16 -2.62
C PHE A 33 -5.82 -13.69 -4.00
N LEU A 34 -5.57 -14.53 -5.01
CA LEU A 34 -5.76 -14.18 -6.41
C LEU A 34 -7.21 -14.35 -6.83
N GLY A 35 -7.74 -13.36 -7.53
CA GLY A 35 -9.05 -13.37 -8.17
C GLY A 35 -9.03 -14.00 -9.57
N PRO A 36 -10.21 -14.15 -10.20
CA PRO A 36 -10.31 -14.59 -11.59
C PRO A 36 -9.87 -13.48 -12.56
N GLU A 37 -9.54 -13.87 -13.80
CA GLU A 37 -9.28 -12.92 -14.90
C GLU A 37 -10.54 -12.14 -15.29
N ASN A 38 -11.73 -12.69 -15.07
CA ASN A 38 -13.01 -12.03 -15.30
C ASN A 38 -14.08 -12.62 -14.37
N ILE A 39 -14.47 -11.89 -13.35
CA ILE A 39 -15.46 -12.32 -12.35
C ILE A 39 -16.86 -12.56 -12.92
N GLN A 40 -17.21 -11.95 -14.07
CA GLN A 40 -18.49 -12.17 -14.74
C GLN A 40 -18.57 -13.56 -15.41
N ASN A 41 -17.42 -14.19 -15.64
CA ASN A 41 -17.36 -15.52 -16.24
C ASN A 41 -16.99 -16.55 -15.16
N SER A 42 -17.96 -17.35 -14.74
CA SER A 42 -17.76 -18.39 -13.71
C SER A 42 -16.74 -19.48 -14.11
N SER A 43 -16.36 -19.54 -15.39
CA SER A 43 -15.33 -20.45 -15.91
C SER A 43 -14.00 -19.74 -16.14
N SER A 44 -13.88 -18.47 -15.75
CA SER A 44 -12.63 -17.70 -15.90
C SER A 44 -11.52 -18.33 -15.05
N PRO A 45 -10.30 -18.47 -15.60
CA PRO A 45 -9.17 -18.92 -14.81
C PRO A 45 -8.83 -17.85 -13.75
N ILE A 46 -8.10 -18.27 -12.72
CA ILE A 46 -7.46 -17.38 -11.77
C ILE A 46 -6.24 -16.74 -12.47
N VAL A 47 -5.98 -15.47 -12.19
CA VAL A 47 -4.81 -14.78 -12.73
C VAL A 47 -3.51 -15.49 -12.38
N SER A 48 -2.50 -15.34 -13.22
CA SER A 48 -1.24 -16.09 -13.08
C SER A 48 0.01 -15.25 -13.37
N SER A 49 -0.14 -13.93 -13.53
CA SER A 49 0.98 -13.03 -13.78
C SER A 49 1.68 -12.65 -12.47
N GLY A 50 2.97 -12.94 -12.40
CA GLY A 50 3.79 -12.62 -11.24
C GLY A 50 3.56 -13.53 -10.02
N ASN A 51 4.12 -13.13 -8.89
CA ASN A 51 3.94 -13.80 -7.60
C ASN A 51 4.24 -12.83 -6.44
N SER A 52 3.89 -13.21 -5.22
CA SER A 52 3.98 -12.35 -4.03
C SER A 52 5.38 -11.80 -3.75
N THR A 53 6.46 -12.50 -4.16
CA THR A 53 7.83 -12.01 -3.93
C THR A 53 8.20 -10.80 -4.79
N MET A 54 7.47 -10.55 -5.87
CA MET A 54 7.68 -9.40 -6.74
C MET A 54 7.21 -8.09 -6.09
N ALA A 55 6.28 -8.16 -5.13
CA ALA A 55 5.78 -6.99 -4.38
C ALA A 55 6.62 -6.67 -3.12
N ILE A 56 7.79 -7.31 -2.96
CA ILE A 56 8.68 -7.13 -1.79
C ILE A 56 9.89 -6.28 -2.18
N GLY A 57 10.22 -5.32 -1.30
CA GLY A 57 11.34 -4.41 -1.54
C GLY A 57 10.96 -3.23 -2.43
N MET A 58 11.97 -2.61 -3.02
CA MET A 58 11.82 -1.44 -3.89
C MET A 58 11.14 -1.81 -5.22
N PRO A 59 10.32 -0.91 -5.83
CA PRO A 59 9.69 -1.17 -7.13
C PRO A 59 10.67 -1.55 -8.23
N GLY A 60 10.17 -2.33 -9.21
CA GLY A 60 10.90 -2.68 -10.42
C GLY A 60 11.43 -4.11 -10.48
N ASN A 61 11.06 -4.98 -9.54
CA ASN A 61 11.37 -6.42 -9.59
C ASN A 61 10.28 -7.25 -10.30
N GLY A 62 9.36 -6.61 -10.99
CA GLY A 62 8.14 -7.18 -11.53
C GLY A 62 6.96 -6.86 -10.64
N VAL A 63 5.78 -7.35 -11.00
CA VAL A 63 4.53 -7.10 -10.29
C VAL A 63 3.80 -8.40 -10.03
N VAL A 64 2.87 -8.41 -9.09
CA VAL A 64 1.89 -9.48 -8.93
C VAL A 64 0.50 -8.93 -9.27
N SER A 65 -0.14 -9.54 -10.27
CA SER A 65 -1.51 -9.21 -10.65
C SER A 65 -2.49 -9.86 -9.70
N LEU A 66 -3.47 -9.10 -9.20
CA LEU A 66 -4.37 -9.60 -8.16
C LEU A 66 -5.63 -10.28 -8.73
N GLY A 67 -6.05 -9.93 -9.95
CA GLY A 67 -7.31 -10.39 -10.54
C GLY A 67 -8.54 -9.76 -9.88
N ASP A 68 -9.70 -9.91 -10.53
CA ASP A 68 -10.95 -9.28 -10.10
C ASP A 68 -11.30 -9.61 -8.65
N GLY A 69 -11.28 -8.60 -7.78
CA GLY A 69 -11.56 -8.72 -6.35
C GLY A 69 -10.49 -9.48 -5.55
N GLY A 70 -9.36 -9.79 -6.15
CA GLY A 70 -8.20 -10.35 -5.45
C GLY A 70 -7.58 -9.35 -4.48
N TYR A 71 -6.73 -9.83 -3.56
CA TYR A 71 -6.07 -8.94 -2.61
C TYR A 71 -4.67 -9.41 -2.22
N ALA A 72 -3.86 -8.47 -1.79
CA ALA A 72 -2.55 -8.71 -1.20
C ALA A 72 -2.51 -8.16 0.23
N ILE A 73 -1.80 -8.86 1.13
CA ILE A 73 -1.49 -8.40 2.48
C ILE A 73 0.02 -8.35 2.61
N LEU A 74 0.54 -7.16 2.95
CA LEU A 74 1.97 -6.92 3.11
C LEU A 74 2.31 -6.59 4.57
N THR A 75 3.49 -7.04 4.99
CA THR A 75 4.04 -6.75 6.32
C THR A 75 5.40 -6.07 6.21
N PHE A 76 5.85 -5.50 7.32
CA PHE A 76 7.02 -4.63 7.39
C PHE A 76 7.97 -5.09 8.49
N GLU A 77 9.25 -4.75 8.37
CA GLU A 77 10.24 -5.08 9.41
C GLU A 77 9.91 -4.38 10.74
N ARG A 78 9.42 -3.15 10.64
CA ARG A 78 8.93 -2.36 11.76
C ARG A 78 7.54 -1.83 11.43
N PRO A 79 6.64 -1.72 12.42
CA PRO A 79 5.34 -1.13 12.19
C PRO A 79 5.45 0.28 11.60
N ILE A 80 4.57 0.59 10.66
CA ILE A 80 4.37 1.96 10.18
C ILE A 80 3.64 2.73 11.27
N ARG A 81 3.98 3.99 11.46
CA ARG A 81 3.35 4.88 12.42
C ARG A 81 2.87 6.15 11.75
N ASN A 82 1.87 6.79 12.35
CA ASN A 82 1.47 8.12 11.99
C ASN A 82 2.63 9.12 12.21
N GLY A 83 2.85 9.98 11.23
CA GLY A 83 3.85 11.04 11.23
C GLY A 83 3.26 12.35 10.72
N SER A 84 4.10 13.27 10.30
CA SER A 84 3.63 14.51 9.69
C SER A 84 3.48 14.33 8.18
N GLY A 85 2.25 14.33 7.68
CA GLY A 85 1.91 14.07 6.28
C GLY A 85 1.92 12.58 5.94
N TRP A 86 2.31 12.23 4.72
CA TRP A 86 2.22 10.87 4.22
C TRP A 86 3.07 9.86 5.01
N ASP A 87 2.53 8.67 5.31
CA ASP A 87 3.20 7.64 6.09
C ASP A 87 3.71 6.46 5.26
N PHE A 88 3.07 6.20 4.13
CA PHE A 88 3.49 5.19 3.17
C PHE A 88 2.99 5.52 1.77
N ALA A 89 3.52 4.84 0.75
CA ALA A 89 3.03 4.94 -0.61
C ALA A 89 2.98 3.58 -1.30
N ILE A 90 1.95 3.37 -2.14
CA ILE A 90 1.71 2.13 -2.89
C ILE A 90 2.05 2.36 -4.35
N PHE A 91 2.82 1.44 -4.92
CA PHE A 91 3.28 1.44 -6.31
C PHE A 91 2.56 0.38 -7.12
N GLU A 92 2.18 0.77 -8.31
CA GLU A 92 1.54 -0.02 -9.35
C GLU A 92 2.27 0.26 -10.67
N ASN A 93 2.11 -0.54 -11.72
CA ASN A 93 2.94 -0.46 -12.93
C ASN A 93 2.30 0.21 -14.14
N SER A 94 1.25 1.00 -13.99
CA SER A 94 0.53 1.72 -15.06
C SER A 94 1.46 2.38 -16.08
N PHE A 95 1.15 2.23 -17.36
CA PHE A 95 1.99 2.72 -18.46
C PHE A 95 1.94 4.24 -18.64
N SER A 96 0.88 4.90 -18.14
CA SER A 96 0.66 6.33 -18.35
C SER A 96 -0.10 6.95 -17.18
N ASN A 97 -0.25 8.27 -17.20
CA ASN A 97 -1.04 8.98 -16.19
C ASN A 97 -2.55 8.77 -16.29
N THR A 98 -3.03 8.02 -17.26
CA THR A 98 -4.48 7.83 -17.50
C THR A 98 -4.88 6.37 -17.68
N PHE A 99 -3.96 5.47 -18.02
CA PHE A 99 -4.19 4.04 -17.94
C PHE A 99 -3.88 3.63 -16.49
N LEU A 100 -4.90 3.52 -15.68
CA LEU A 100 -4.79 3.28 -14.24
C LEU A 100 -5.61 2.05 -13.88
N GLU A 101 -5.07 1.21 -13.01
CA GLU A 101 -5.75 0.08 -12.37
C GLU A 101 -5.77 0.35 -10.88
N LEU A 102 -6.97 0.29 -10.28
CA LEU A 102 -7.20 0.86 -8.97
C LEU A 102 -7.31 -0.20 -7.87
N GLY A 103 -6.92 0.15 -6.65
CA GLY A 103 -7.03 -0.71 -5.48
C GLY A 103 -7.55 0.05 -4.26
N LEU A 104 -8.46 -0.59 -3.50
CA LEU A 104 -8.84 -0.15 -2.16
C LEU A 104 -7.72 -0.46 -1.19
N VAL A 105 -7.51 0.42 -0.21
CA VAL A 105 -6.42 0.29 0.76
C VAL A 105 -6.98 0.17 2.17
N GLN A 106 -6.54 -0.86 2.88
CA GLN A 106 -6.87 -1.12 4.27
C GLN A 106 -5.59 -1.28 5.09
N VAL A 107 -5.63 -0.88 6.35
CA VAL A 107 -4.53 -1.05 7.30
C VAL A 107 -4.99 -1.79 8.55
N SER A 108 -4.05 -2.43 9.23
CA SER A 108 -4.32 -3.16 10.47
C SER A 108 -3.14 -3.04 11.44
N SER A 109 -3.44 -2.89 12.72
CA SER A 109 -2.46 -2.92 13.80
C SER A 109 -2.26 -4.30 14.45
N ASP A 110 -3.12 -5.28 14.11
CA ASP A 110 -3.14 -6.63 14.72
C ASP A 110 -3.18 -7.79 13.69
N GLY A 111 -3.29 -7.48 12.39
CA GLY A 111 -3.39 -8.45 11.29
C GLY A 111 -4.75 -9.15 11.16
N SER A 112 -5.73 -8.75 11.96
CA SER A 112 -7.07 -9.36 12.00
C SER A 112 -8.18 -8.36 11.69
N ASN A 113 -8.12 -7.19 12.30
CA ASN A 113 -9.08 -6.10 12.11
C ASN A 113 -8.49 -5.09 11.10
N TYR A 114 -9.17 -4.92 9.98
CA TYR A 114 -8.73 -4.03 8.90
C TYR A 114 -9.64 -2.82 8.79
N PHE A 115 -9.06 -1.64 8.62
CA PHE A 115 -9.72 -0.35 8.50
C PHE A 115 -9.36 0.27 7.15
N GLN A 116 -10.38 0.70 6.41
CA GLN A 116 -10.23 1.16 5.03
C GLN A 116 -10.12 2.68 4.95
N PHE A 117 -9.19 3.16 4.14
CA PHE A 117 -9.18 4.57 3.73
C PHE A 117 -10.45 4.90 2.95
N GLU A 118 -11.05 6.04 3.28
CA GLU A 118 -12.23 6.52 2.57
C GLU A 118 -11.87 6.92 1.14
N SER A 119 -12.26 6.09 0.19
CA SER A 119 -12.02 6.35 -1.23
C SER A 119 -13.12 7.18 -1.86
N THR A 120 -12.80 7.96 -2.90
CA THR A 120 -13.76 8.71 -3.69
C THR A 120 -13.50 8.49 -5.17
N SER A 121 -14.56 8.16 -5.91
CA SER A 121 -14.55 8.10 -7.36
C SER A 121 -15.62 9.04 -7.94
N LEU A 122 -15.16 9.96 -8.78
CA LEU A 122 -16.01 10.84 -9.60
C LEU A 122 -15.95 10.42 -11.08
N THR A 123 -15.50 9.19 -11.34
CA THR A 123 -15.53 8.63 -12.69
C THR A 123 -16.99 8.52 -13.16
N GLN A 124 -17.19 8.67 -14.46
CA GLN A 124 -18.54 8.53 -15.05
C GLN A 124 -19.00 7.05 -14.98
N ASP A 125 -20.27 6.81 -14.77
CA ASP A 125 -20.91 5.50 -14.58
C ASP A 125 -21.85 5.09 -15.73
N THR A 126 -21.83 5.84 -16.84
CA THR A 126 -22.74 5.61 -17.97
C THR A 126 -22.14 4.78 -19.09
N LEU A 127 -20.83 4.74 -19.21
CA LEU A 127 -20.09 3.99 -20.20
C LEU A 127 -18.93 3.25 -19.53
N GLN A 128 -18.91 1.92 -19.66
CA GLN A 128 -17.81 1.10 -19.16
C GLN A 128 -16.47 1.55 -19.77
N ILE A 129 -15.48 1.79 -18.94
CA ILE A 129 -14.08 1.92 -19.36
C ILE A 129 -13.62 0.53 -19.79
N ASP A 130 -13.22 0.40 -21.06
CA ASP A 130 -12.73 -0.89 -21.59
C ASP A 130 -11.34 -1.25 -21.03
N ALA A 131 -10.88 -2.46 -21.34
CA ALA A 131 -9.64 -3.05 -20.80
C ALA A 131 -8.38 -2.17 -20.99
N PHE A 132 -8.37 -1.25 -21.92
CA PHE A 132 -7.27 -0.32 -22.20
C PHE A 132 -7.73 1.14 -22.18
N GLY A 133 -8.82 1.40 -21.49
CA GLY A 133 -9.42 2.72 -21.40
C GLY A 133 -8.63 3.66 -20.48
N SER A 134 -9.17 4.85 -20.28
CA SER A 134 -8.47 5.90 -19.54
C SER A 134 -9.32 6.45 -18.40
N ILE A 135 -8.68 6.67 -17.26
CA ILE A 135 -9.21 7.36 -16.09
C ILE A 135 -8.48 8.70 -15.95
N ASN A 136 -9.22 9.76 -15.66
CA ASN A 136 -8.60 11.01 -15.25
C ASN A 136 -8.23 10.93 -13.74
N PRO A 137 -6.94 11.00 -13.37
CA PRO A 137 -6.52 10.92 -11.95
C PRO A 137 -7.12 12.02 -11.07
N GLU A 138 -7.53 13.15 -11.64
CA GLU A 138 -8.20 14.24 -10.90
C GLU A 138 -9.63 13.90 -10.47
N MET A 139 -10.15 12.75 -10.89
CA MET A 139 -11.49 12.26 -10.54
C MET A 139 -11.48 11.20 -9.45
N ILE A 140 -10.29 10.81 -8.94
CA ILE A 140 -10.15 9.76 -7.93
C ILE A 140 -9.28 10.21 -6.76
N ASN A 141 -9.62 9.73 -5.54
CA ASN A 141 -8.87 9.99 -4.31
C ASN A 141 -8.83 8.75 -3.42
N ASN A 142 -7.74 8.58 -2.67
CA ASN A 142 -7.50 7.48 -1.74
C ASN A 142 -7.72 6.08 -2.38
N LEU A 143 -7.30 5.95 -3.64
CA LEU A 143 -7.23 4.68 -4.35
C LEU A 143 -5.77 4.44 -4.74
N ALA A 144 -5.21 3.28 -4.40
CA ALA A 144 -3.93 2.85 -4.93
C ALA A 144 -4.00 2.76 -6.46
N GLY A 145 -2.86 2.87 -7.17
CA GLY A 145 -2.84 2.86 -8.64
C GLY A 145 -3.21 4.19 -9.30
N LYS A 146 -3.44 5.25 -8.51
CA LYS A 146 -3.71 6.60 -9.04
C LYS A 146 -2.58 7.14 -9.91
N TYR A 147 -1.37 6.70 -9.72
CA TYR A 147 -0.19 7.21 -10.41
C TYR A 147 0.53 6.13 -11.20
N ARG A 148 1.07 6.53 -12.36
CA ARG A 148 1.81 5.64 -13.26
C ARG A 148 3.04 5.03 -12.61
N ALA A 149 3.55 3.98 -13.21
CA ALA A 149 4.78 3.28 -12.80
C ALA A 149 5.90 4.23 -12.35
N THR A 150 6.67 3.80 -11.36
CA THR A 150 7.71 4.53 -10.64
C THR A 150 7.23 5.63 -9.69
N PHE A 151 5.93 5.91 -9.65
CA PHE A 151 5.34 6.90 -8.76
C PHE A 151 4.31 6.24 -7.83
N GLY A 152 4.55 6.31 -6.53
CA GLY A 152 3.64 5.78 -5.52
C GLY A 152 2.50 6.73 -5.21
N THR A 153 1.33 6.15 -4.92
CA THR A 153 0.18 6.86 -4.36
C THR A 153 0.33 6.92 -2.85
N PRO A 154 0.48 8.11 -2.25
CA PRO A 154 0.70 8.25 -0.81
C PRO A 154 -0.59 8.16 0.00
N PHE A 155 -0.46 7.73 1.26
CA PHE A 155 -1.53 7.62 2.25
C PHE A 155 -1.06 8.19 3.59
N ASP A 156 -1.98 8.88 4.29
CA ASP A 156 -1.78 9.54 5.58
C ASP A 156 -2.64 8.85 6.65
N LEU A 157 -2.01 8.24 7.63
CA LEU A 157 -2.70 7.51 8.70
C LEU A 157 -3.54 8.43 9.61
N GLU A 158 -3.27 9.74 9.59
CA GLU A 158 -4.11 10.72 10.33
C GLU A 158 -5.57 10.67 9.87
N GLU A 159 -5.85 10.29 8.61
CA GLU A 159 -7.21 10.11 8.10
C GLU A 159 -8.01 9.04 8.87
N LEU A 160 -7.31 8.09 9.52
CA LEU A 160 -7.90 6.99 10.29
C LEU A 160 -7.76 7.19 11.81
N ALA A 161 -7.37 8.38 12.29
CA ALA A 161 -7.09 8.65 13.70
C ALA A 161 -8.28 8.43 14.64
N PHE A 162 -9.50 8.45 14.12
CA PHE A 162 -10.73 8.27 14.90
C PHE A 162 -11.32 6.87 14.82
N GLU A 163 -10.68 5.95 14.08
CA GLU A 163 -11.14 4.57 13.96
C GLU A 163 -10.95 3.80 15.28
N GLN A 164 -12.06 3.35 15.85
CA GLN A 164 -12.03 2.63 17.13
C GLN A 164 -11.44 1.22 16.95
N GLY A 165 -10.37 0.94 17.66
CA GLY A 165 -9.69 -0.36 17.61
C GLY A 165 -8.48 -0.37 16.68
N LEU A 166 -8.18 0.73 15.98
CA LEU A 166 -6.95 0.90 15.21
C LEU A 166 -5.92 1.69 16.02
N ASP A 167 -4.70 1.16 16.11
CA ASP A 167 -3.54 1.92 16.57
C ASP A 167 -2.75 2.43 15.36
N ILE A 168 -3.02 3.68 14.95
CA ILE A 168 -2.35 4.32 13.80
C ILE A 168 -0.83 4.49 14.00
N ASN A 169 -0.35 4.32 15.23
CA ASN A 169 1.09 4.32 15.51
C ASN A 169 1.72 2.92 15.46
N ASN A 170 0.96 1.89 15.13
CA ASN A 170 1.43 0.50 15.11
C ASN A 170 0.85 -0.30 13.95
N ILE A 171 0.91 0.23 12.73
CA ILE A 171 0.40 -0.48 11.54
C ILE A 171 1.38 -1.58 11.15
N THR A 172 0.95 -2.81 11.32
CA THR A 172 1.74 -4.02 11.04
C THR A 172 1.43 -4.63 9.68
N HIS A 173 0.21 -4.37 9.15
CA HIS A 173 -0.27 -4.93 7.90
C HIS A 173 -0.94 -3.85 7.03
N ILE A 174 -0.67 -3.89 5.74
CA ILE A 174 -1.43 -3.16 4.72
C ILE A 174 -2.05 -4.18 3.78
N LYS A 175 -3.35 -4.02 3.50
CA LYS A 175 -4.08 -4.85 2.55
C LYS A 175 -4.53 -4.00 1.38
N ILE A 176 -4.21 -4.44 0.17
CA ILE A 176 -4.69 -3.87 -1.08
C ILE A 176 -5.70 -4.83 -1.68
N ILE A 177 -6.88 -4.32 -2.04
CA ILE A 177 -7.95 -5.09 -2.67
C ILE A 177 -8.18 -4.51 -4.05
N ASP A 178 -8.14 -5.36 -5.07
CA ASP A 178 -8.42 -4.98 -6.44
C ASP A 178 -9.82 -4.37 -6.58
N VAL A 179 -9.93 -3.29 -7.33
CA VAL A 179 -11.20 -2.65 -7.69
C VAL A 179 -11.80 -3.41 -8.89
N ILE A 180 -12.94 -4.05 -8.69
CA ILE A 180 -13.73 -4.56 -9.80
C ILE A 180 -14.34 -3.37 -10.52
N GLY A 181 -13.77 -2.98 -11.65
CA GLY A 181 -14.05 -1.73 -12.36
C GLY A 181 -15.39 -1.68 -13.11
N SER A 182 -16.27 -2.66 -12.88
CA SER A 182 -17.57 -2.74 -13.54
C SER A 182 -18.51 -1.61 -13.10
N ILE A 183 -19.22 -1.00 -14.06
CA ILE A 183 -20.34 -0.08 -13.77
C ILE A 183 -21.64 -0.82 -13.39
N ASP A 184 -21.67 -2.15 -13.45
CA ASP A 184 -22.79 -2.91 -12.90
C ASP A 184 -22.73 -2.84 -11.35
N PRO A 185 -23.73 -2.21 -10.69
CA PRO A 185 -23.67 -1.99 -9.25
C PRO A 185 -23.75 -3.28 -8.41
N ILE A 186 -24.03 -4.43 -9.04
CA ILE A 186 -24.08 -5.72 -8.32
C ILE A 186 -22.69 -6.30 -8.13
N ILE A 187 -21.79 -6.07 -9.08
CA ILE A 187 -20.44 -6.66 -9.07
C ILE A 187 -19.34 -5.61 -8.92
N GLY A 188 -19.60 -4.38 -9.37
CA GLY A 188 -18.63 -3.28 -9.31
C GLY A 188 -18.28 -2.89 -7.88
N THR A 189 -17.04 -2.49 -7.68
CA THR A 189 -16.59 -1.91 -6.41
C THR A 189 -17.16 -0.51 -6.23
N HIS A 190 -17.54 -0.16 -5.00
CA HIS A 190 -18.10 1.15 -4.66
C HIS A 190 -17.16 1.95 -3.77
N ASP A 191 -17.19 3.27 -3.95
CA ASP A 191 -16.54 4.22 -3.04
C ASP A 191 -17.37 4.41 -1.75
N GLN A 192 -16.87 5.23 -0.82
CA GLN A 192 -17.54 5.54 0.45
C GLN A 192 -18.94 6.17 0.30
N PHE A 193 -19.25 6.76 -0.85
CA PHE A 193 -20.54 7.40 -1.13
C PHE A 193 -21.51 6.47 -1.85
N GLY A 194 -21.08 5.25 -2.18
CA GLY A 194 -21.86 4.26 -2.93
C GLY A 194 -21.82 4.47 -4.44
N ASN A 195 -20.90 5.29 -4.95
CA ASN A 195 -20.66 5.39 -6.38
C ASN A 195 -19.83 4.20 -6.86
N VAL A 196 -20.16 3.61 -8.01
CA VAL A 196 -19.31 2.61 -8.63
C VAL A 196 -17.98 3.25 -9.05
N ILE A 197 -16.90 2.53 -8.84
CA ILE A 197 -15.58 2.94 -9.30
C ILE A 197 -15.39 2.36 -10.70
N ASN A 198 -15.58 3.20 -11.75
CA ASN A 198 -15.40 2.77 -13.13
C ASN A 198 -13.90 2.73 -13.46
N ASP A 199 -13.38 1.55 -13.61
CA ASP A 199 -12.00 1.16 -13.85
C ASP A 199 -11.93 0.28 -15.10
N PRO A 200 -10.78 0.04 -15.76
CA PRO A 200 -10.71 -0.85 -16.91
C PRO A 200 -11.33 -2.23 -16.64
N PHE A 201 -12.41 -2.54 -17.38
CA PHE A 201 -13.15 -3.78 -17.18
C PHE A 201 -14.00 -4.16 -18.41
N PRO A 202 -14.13 -5.48 -18.75
CA PRO A 202 -13.35 -6.59 -18.19
C PRO A 202 -11.92 -6.62 -18.74
N THR A 203 -11.00 -7.16 -17.93
CA THR A 203 -9.59 -7.36 -18.28
C THR A 203 -9.27 -8.88 -18.34
N PRO A 204 -9.82 -9.65 -19.29
CA PRO A 204 -9.73 -11.11 -19.30
C PRO A 204 -8.34 -11.60 -19.73
N PHE A 205 -7.33 -11.27 -18.96
CA PHE A 205 -5.93 -11.60 -19.21
C PHE A 205 -5.29 -12.23 -17.96
N PRO A 206 -4.22 -13.02 -18.09
CA PRO A 206 -3.46 -13.55 -16.95
C PRO A 206 -2.93 -12.46 -15.97
N SER A 207 -2.88 -11.20 -16.43
CA SER A 207 -2.48 -10.01 -15.68
C SER A 207 -3.66 -9.08 -15.37
N SER A 208 -4.84 -9.62 -15.15
CA SER A 208 -6.04 -8.84 -14.79
C SER A 208 -5.92 -8.22 -13.40
N GLY A 209 -6.61 -7.09 -13.23
CA GLY A 209 -6.74 -6.38 -11.97
C GLY A 209 -5.49 -5.62 -11.56
N PHE A 210 -5.46 -5.15 -10.34
CA PHE A 210 -4.40 -4.34 -9.77
C PHE A 210 -3.03 -5.05 -9.82
N ASP A 211 -2.04 -4.42 -10.43
CA ASP A 211 -0.67 -4.92 -10.59
C ASP A 211 0.25 -4.35 -9.49
N LEU A 212 0.30 -5.04 -8.34
CA LEU A 212 1.07 -4.59 -7.19
C LEU A 212 2.58 -4.73 -7.42
N ASP A 213 3.31 -3.59 -7.38
CA ASP A 213 4.77 -3.52 -7.50
C ASP A 213 5.46 -3.43 -6.13
N ALA A 214 5.05 -2.48 -5.26
CA ALA A 214 5.69 -2.29 -3.95
C ALA A 214 4.86 -1.44 -2.98
N ILE A 215 5.25 -1.47 -1.68
CA ILE A 215 4.84 -0.46 -0.69
C ILE A 215 6.09 0.13 -0.04
N GLY A 216 6.26 1.45 -0.20
CA GLY A 216 7.33 2.22 0.45
C GLY A 216 6.86 2.83 1.77
N VAL A 217 7.69 2.74 2.79
CA VAL A 217 7.43 3.24 4.16
C VAL A 217 8.11 4.58 4.34
N ILE A 218 7.37 5.59 4.81
CA ILE A 218 7.86 6.94 5.06
C ILE A 218 8.07 7.16 6.57
N HIS A 219 7.10 6.75 7.39
CA HIS A 219 7.22 6.82 8.84
C HIS A 219 7.10 5.43 9.44
N GLU A 220 8.10 5.01 10.19
CA GLU A 220 8.12 3.72 10.89
C GLU A 220 8.45 3.89 12.36
N GLN A 221 8.14 2.88 13.18
CA GLN A 221 8.52 2.85 14.58
C GLN A 221 10.06 2.91 14.71
N PRO A 222 10.59 3.72 15.64
CA PRO A 222 12.02 3.74 15.89
C PRO A 222 12.50 2.37 16.37
N LEU A 223 13.77 2.04 16.08
CA LEU A 223 14.41 0.89 16.71
C LEU A 223 14.39 1.11 18.22
N SER A 224 13.69 0.26 18.94
CA SER A 224 13.76 0.21 20.40
C SER A 224 15.08 -0.42 20.80
N LEU A 225 16.13 0.40 20.90
CA LEU A 225 17.49 -0.09 21.16
C LEU A 225 17.70 -0.58 22.61
N ILE A 226 16.79 -0.27 23.53
CA ILE A 226 16.97 -0.66 24.95
C ILE A 226 15.60 -0.81 25.60
N ASN A 227 15.32 -2.02 26.09
CA ASN A 227 14.31 -2.21 27.13
C ASN A 227 14.84 -1.53 28.40
N ASN A 228 14.12 -0.53 28.95
CA ASN A 228 14.56 0.26 30.13
C ASN A 228 15.00 -0.59 31.34
N ASN A 229 14.67 -1.87 31.37
CA ASN A 229 15.10 -2.81 32.39
C ASN A 229 16.58 -3.22 32.27
N TYR A 230 17.27 -2.90 31.19
CA TYR A 230 18.69 -3.27 30.98
C TYR A 230 19.66 -2.09 31.12
N VAL A 231 19.15 -0.84 31.19
CA VAL A 231 20.03 0.36 31.34
C VAL A 231 20.84 0.32 32.62
N ASN A 232 20.36 -0.35 33.67
CA ASN A 232 21.04 -0.46 34.93
C ASN A 232 22.28 -1.40 34.93
N ASN A 233 22.52 -2.11 33.81
CA ASN A 233 23.62 -3.08 33.69
C ASN A 233 24.65 -2.70 32.61
N ILE A 234 24.57 -1.46 32.06
CA ILE A 234 25.58 -0.96 31.13
C ILE A 234 26.58 -0.10 31.88
N ASP A 235 27.78 -0.65 32.08
CA ASP A 235 28.90 0.10 32.60
C ASP A 235 29.67 0.79 31.45
N ASN A 236 29.98 2.08 31.64
CA ASN A 236 30.83 2.86 30.72
C ASN A 236 30.25 3.05 29.30
N LEU A 237 29.01 3.56 29.18
CA LEU A 237 28.50 4.05 27.89
C LEU A 237 29.33 5.25 27.42
N MET A 238 30.03 5.11 26.33
CA MET A 238 30.77 6.21 25.69
C MET A 238 30.25 6.45 24.26
N ILE A 239 29.99 7.71 23.93
CA ILE A 239 29.68 8.13 22.57
C ILE A 239 30.86 8.99 22.09
N LYS A 240 31.56 8.53 21.06
CA LYS A 240 32.67 9.26 20.42
C LYS A 240 32.55 9.14 18.88
N ASN A 241 32.47 10.29 18.23
CA ASN A 241 32.38 10.38 16.75
C ASN A 241 31.24 9.53 16.13
N GLY A 242 30.06 9.49 16.77
CA GLY A 242 28.92 8.70 16.30
C GLY A 242 29.02 7.19 16.56
N ILE A 243 30.07 6.74 17.20
CA ILE A 243 30.24 5.34 17.61
C ILE A 243 29.82 5.21 19.08
N ILE A 244 28.87 4.32 19.34
CA ILE A 244 28.44 3.95 20.69
C ILE A 244 29.25 2.73 21.14
N SER A 245 30.02 2.89 22.23
CA SER A 245 30.78 1.82 22.87
C SER A 245 30.25 1.61 24.29
N TYR A 246 30.03 0.36 24.69
CA TYR A 246 29.56 0.00 26.01
C TYR A 246 30.14 -1.34 26.46
N ASN A 247 30.27 -1.53 27.75
CA ASN A 247 30.61 -2.83 28.35
C ASN A 247 29.36 -3.47 28.95
N LEU A 248 29.03 -4.68 28.49
CA LEU A 248 28.00 -5.50 29.13
C LEU A 248 28.65 -6.29 30.29
N ASN A 249 28.03 -6.22 31.46
CA ASN A 249 28.47 -7.06 32.59
C ASN A 249 28.14 -8.52 32.24
N SER A 250 29.15 -9.39 32.18
CA SER A 250 29.12 -10.74 31.60
C SER A 250 28.21 -11.76 32.29
N THR A 251 27.48 -11.37 33.33
CA THR A 251 26.64 -12.29 34.13
C THR A 251 25.17 -12.39 33.63
N PHE A 252 24.75 -11.66 32.61
CA PHE A 252 23.38 -11.68 32.13
C PHE A 252 23.26 -11.54 30.59
N VAL A 253 23.76 -12.54 29.88
CA VAL A 253 23.41 -12.73 28.45
C VAL A 253 22.45 -13.90 28.36
N GLU A 254 21.21 -13.72 28.81
CA GLU A 254 20.10 -14.57 28.39
C GLU A 254 18.93 -13.70 27.96
N LYS A 255 18.64 -13.80 26.66
CA LYS A 255 17.47 -13.30 25.90
C LYS A 255 17.49 -11.84 25.50
N ILE A 256 18.11 -11.57 24.36
CA ILE A 256 17.57 -10.53 23.44
C ILE A 256 16.34 -11.14 22.76
N ASN A 257 15.16 -10.80 23.22
CA ASN A 257 13.93 -11.09 22.47
C ASN A 257 13.71 -9.93 21.52
N TYR A 258 13.87 -10.18 20.23
CA TYR A 258 13.32 -9.34 19.19
C TYR A 258 11.79 -9.53 19.21
N SER A 259 11.07 -8.50 19.61
CA SER A 259 9.60 -8.41 19.45
C SER A 259 9.27 -7.27 18.51
#